data_e68e1b7da1b48aa944d7f7b6a4408c21
#
_entry.id   e68e1b7da1b48aa944d7f7b6a4408c21
#
_cell.length_a   1.000
_cell.length_b   1.000
_cell.length_c   1.000
_cell.angle_alpha   90.00
_cell.angle_beta   90.00
_cell.angle_gamma   90.00
#
_symmetry.space_group_name_H-M   'P 1'
#
loop_
_entity.id
_entity.type
_entity.pdbx_description
1 polymer ?
#
loop_
_entity_poly.entity_id
_entity_poly.type
_entity_poly.pdbx_seq_one_letter_code
_entity_poly.pdbx_strand_id
1 'polypeptide(L)'
;APDRRTYGAGLSGSEPVLAALPNPNSAILGTVGAEEFDRIANEAARTVPPREHGGNCDIKNLTKGTRIYFPVYVEGAKLSMGDIHFSQGDGEISFCGAIEMSGYLDLHVDIIKGGVAKYGMINPMFKTSPVEPHYSDYLVFEGISVDEFEGKQYYMDVHIAYRRACLNTIEYLKKFGYTGEQAYLLLSCAPVEGRISGIVDIPNACCTLALPTAIFDKDILPC
;
A
#
# COMPACT_ATOMS: atom_id res chain seq x y z
N ALA A 1 -9.26 -3.34 -19.69
CA ALA A 1 -9.45 -3.77 -18.30
C ALA A 1 -10.03 -5.19 -18.28
N PRO A 2 -9.71 -6.04 -17.28
CA PRO A 2 -10.35 -7.33 -17.15
C PRO A 2 -11.87 -7.16 -17.05
N ASP A 3 -12.62 -8.14 -17.56
CA ASP A 3 -14.09 -8.10 -17.43
C ASP A 3 -14.43 -8.05 -15.94
N ARG A 4 -15.03 -6.95 -15.53
CA ARG A 4 -15.42 -6.69 -14.14
C ARG A 4 -16.34 -7.76 -13.57
N ARG A 5 -17.06 -8.50 -14.43
CA ARG A 5 -18.02 -9.54 -14.04
C ARG A 5 -17.37 -10.88 -13.68
N THR A 6 -16.15 -11.13 -14.16
CA THR A 6 -15.46 -12.39 -13.90
C THR A 6 -14.55 -12.34 -12.68
N TYR A 7 -14.18 -11.15 -12.25
CA TYR A 7 -13.32 -10.97 -11.10
C TYR A 7 -14.15 -10.94 -9.80
N GLY A 8 -13.95 -11.91 -8.96
CA GLY A 8 -14.65 -12.03 -7.68
C GLY A 8 -15.85 -12.98 -7.67
N ALA A 9 -16.28 -13.51 -8.80
CA ALA A 9 -17.39 -14.47 -8.89
C ALA A 9 -17.15 -15.80 -8.11
N GLY A 10 -15.93 -16.01 -7.61
CA GLY A 10 -15.57 -17.20 -6.83
C GLY A 10 -15.52 -16.99 -5.32
N LEU A 11 -15.64 -15.77 -4.81
CA LEU A 11 -15.26 -15.48 -3.42
C LEU A 11 -16.41 -15.30 -2.42
N SER A 12 -17.66 -15.05 -2.83
CA SER A 12 -18.75 -14.91 -1.84
C SER A 12 -20.18 -14.82 -2.38
N GLY A 13 -20.40 -14.92 -3.68
CA GLY A 13 -21.75 -14.69 -4.24
C GLY A 13 -22.24 -13.23 -4.17
N SER A 14 -21.42 -12.31 -3.68
CA SER A 14 -21.66 -10.88 -3.72
C SER A 14 -20.98 -10.26 -4.96
N GLU A 15 -21.53 -9.19 -5.47
CA GLU A 15 -20.89 -8.46 -6.56
C GLU A 15 -19.52 -7.93 -6.11
N PRO A 16 -18.47 -8.02 -6.97
CA PRO A 16 -17.16 -7.52 -6.62
C PRO A 16 -17.20 -6.00 -6.43
N VAL A 17 -16.50 -5.51 -5.41
CA VAL A 17 -16.28 -4.07 -5.23
C VAL A 17 -15.36 -3.60 -6.35
N LEU A 18 -15.89 -2.84 -7.28
CA LEU A 18 -15.15 -2.29 -8.41
C LEU A 18 -14.42 -1.00 -8.00
N ALA A 19 -13.26 -0.75 -8.62
CA ALA A 19 -12.62 0.54 -8.51
C ALA A 19 -13.57 1.65 -9.03
N ALA A 20 -13.61 2.78 -8.32
CA ALA A 20 -14.42 3.90 -8.74
C ALA A 20 -14.02 4.39 -10.13
N LEU A 21 -14.98 4.89 -10.89
CA LEU A 21 -14.71 5.56 -12.17
C LEU A 21 -13.84 6.82 -11.93
N PRO A 22 -13.01 7.24 -12.90
CA PRO A 22 -12.32 8.51 -12.82
C PRO A 22 -13.33 9.64 -12.73
N ASN A 23 -12.95 10.74 -12.07
CA ASN A 23 -13.77 11.95 -12.08
C ASN A 23 -13.54 12.68 -13.39
N PRO A 24 -14.58 12.88 -14.24
CA PRO A 24 -14.42 13.56 -15.54
C PRO A 24 -13.80 14.95 -15.43
N ASN A 25 -14.04 15.66 -14.32
CA ASN A 25 -13.54 17.02 -14.12
C ASN A 25 -12.05 17.08 -13.77
N SER A 26 -11.45 15.97 -13.37
CA SER A 26 -10.04 15.89 -12.99
C SER A 26 -9.24 14.84 -13.80
N ALA A 27 -9.87 14.16 -14.74
CA ALA A 27 -9.18 13.20 -15.59
C ALA A 27 -8.24 13.91 -16.58
N ILE A 28 -6.98 13.51 -16.62
CA ILE A 28 -5.97 14.04 -17.55
C ILE A 28 -5.77 12.99 -18.64
N LEU A 29 -6.30 13.25 -19.83
CA LEU A 29 -6.28 12.33 -20.96
C LEU A 29 -5.45 12.86 -22.15
N GLY A 30 -4.56 13.82 -21.90
CA GLY A 30 -3.72 14.41 -22.94
C GLY A 30 -4.51 15.21 -23.96
N THR A 31 -4.28 14.94 -25.25
CA THR A 31 -4.84 15.69 -26.37
C THR A 31 -6.00 14.96 -27.08
N VAL A 32 -6.68 14.05 -26.41
CA VAL A 32 -7.84 13.36 -27.00
C VAL A 32 -9.00 14.32 -27.23
N GLY A 33 -9.83 14.06 -28.26
CA GLY A 33 -11.03 14.84 -28.51
C GLY A 33 -12.08 14.70 -27.42
N ALA A 34 -13.05 15.63 -27.37
CA ALA A 34 -14.07 15.66 -26.31
C ALA A 34 -14.89 14.37 -26.21
N GLU A 35 -15.31 13.78 -27.33
CA GLU A 35 -16.06 12.53 -27.37
C GLU A 35 -15.25 11.37 -26.77
N GLU A 36 -13.99 11.25 -27.14
CA GLU A 36 -13.10 10.22 -26.61
C GLU A 36 -12.78 10.47 -25.13
N PHE A 37 -12.63 11.74 -24.73
CA PHE A 37 -12.46 12.11 -23.33
C PHE A 37 -13.65 11.65 -22.49
N ASP A 38 -14.87 11.97 -22.92
CA ASP A 38 -16.10 11.59 -22.22
C ASP A 38 -16.25 10.08 -22.12
N ARG A 39 -15.96 9.36 -23.21
CA ARG A 39 -15.99 7.91 -23.22
C ARG A 39 -15.01 7.30 -22.19
N ILE A 40 -13.74 7.72 -22.25
CA ILE A 40 -12.71 7.18 -21.35
C ILE A 40 -13.00 7.55 -19.89
N ALA A 41 -13.39 8.79 -19.62
CA ALA A 41 -13.69 9.26 -18.27
C ALA A 41 -14.87 8.51 -17.62
N ASN A 42 -15.82 8.01 -18.43
CA ASN A 42 -16.98 7.26 -17.93
C ASN A 42 -16.80 5.75 -17.90
N GLU A 43 -15.86 5.21 -18.68
CA GLU A 43 -15.67 3.76 -18.82
C GLU A 43 -14.39 3.23 -18.13
N ALA A 44 -13.35 4.06 -18.02
CA ALA A 44 -12.07 3.66 -17.48
C ALA A 44 -12.12 3.45 -15.95
N ALA A 45 -11.27 2.58 -15.44
CA ALA A 45 -11.06 2.45 -14.00
C ALA A 45 -10.01 3.47 -13.53
N ARG A 46 -10.17 3.97 -12.31
CA ARG A 46 -9.13 4.79 -11.66
C ARG A 46 -7.86 3.96 -11.44
N THR A 47 -6.71 4.62 -11.55
CA THR A 47 -5.40 3.98 -11.33
C THR A 47 -4.95 4.00 -9.88
N VAL A 48 -5.54 4.86 -9.04
CA VAL A 48 -5.18 5.02 -7.62
C VAL A 48 -5.36 3.76 -6.78
N PRO A 49 -6.49 3.03 -6.81
CA PRO A 49 -6.63 1.85 -5.96
C PRO A 49 -5.71 0.71 -6.43
N PRO A 50 -5.12 -0.06 -5.50
CA PRO A 50 -4.43 -1.29 -5.88
C PRO A 50 -5.40 -2.25 -6.59
N ARG A 51 -4.89 -2.99 -7.57
CA ARG A 51 -5.69 -3.87 -8.42
C ARG A 51 -5.00 -5.22 -8.64
N GLU A 52 -5.83 -6.18 -9.02
CA GLU A 52 -5.46 -7.56 -9.32
C GLU A 52 -4.38 -7.69 -10.40
N HIS A 53 -4.29 -6.75 -11.31
CA HIS A 53 -3.29 -6.75 -12.40
C HIS A 53 -1.97 -6.07 -12.01
N GLY A 54 -1.84 -5.59 -10.78
CA GLY A 54 -0.64 -4.89 -10.30
C GLY A 54 -0.65 -3.39 -10.56
N GLY A 55 -1.84 -2.77 -10.69
CA GLY A 55 -1.95 -1.30 -10.63
C GLY A 55 -1.73 -0.82 -9.21
N ASN A 56 -1.08 0.31 -9.04
CA ASN A 56 -0.73 0.97 -7.78
C ASN A 56 -0.22 0.01 -6.68
N CYS A 57 1.01 -0.42 -6.82
CA CYS A 57 1.68 -1.33 -5.88
C CYS A 57 2.55 -0.56 -4.90
N ASP A 58 1.94 0.15 -3.94
CA ASP A 58 2.64 0.90 -2.89
C ASP A 58 3.20 -0.03 -1.82
N ILE A 59 4.14 -0.87 -2.20
CA ILE A 59 4.73 -1.88 -1.33
C ILE A 59 6.22 -1.58 -1.17
N LYS A 60 6.64 -1.10 0.00
CA LYS A 60 8.03 -0.69 0.26
C LYS A 60 9.09 -1.75 -0.03
N ASN A 61 8.70 -3.03 -0.04
CA ASN A 61 9.62 -4.15 -0.30
C ASN A 61 9.86 -4.42 -1.80
N LEU A 62 9.24 -3.66 -2.70
CA LEU A 62 9.52 -3.71 -4.14
C LEU A 62 10.80 -2.92 -4.46
N THR A 63 11.92 -3.38 -3.95
CA THR A 63 13.23 -2.74 -4.05
C THR A 63 14.09 -3.34 -5.16
N LYS A 64 15.28 -2.76 -5.41
CA LYS A 64 16.25 -3.28 -6.37
C LYS A 64 16.53 -4.76 -6.12
N GLY A 65 16.42 -5.59 -7.17
CA GLY A 65 16.64 -7.03 -7.10
C GLY A 65 15.40 -7.87 -6.76
N THR A 66 14.26 -7.23 -6.53
CA THR A 66 12.98 -7.90 -6.35
C THR A 66 12.54 -8.56 -7.65
N ARG A 67 11.92 -9.73 -7.54
CA ARG A 67 11.25 -10.40 -8.65
C ARG A 67 9.75 -10.38 -8.41
N ILE A 68 9.01 -9.68 -9.27
CA ILE A 68 7.56 -9.59 -9.19
C ILE A 68 6.90 -10.41 -10.31
N TYR A 69 5.78 -11.02 -10.00
CA TYR A 69 4.95 -11.78 -10.93
C TYR A 69 3.58 -11.11 -11.01
N PHE A 70 3.19 -10.72 -12.20
CA PHE A 70 1.88 -10.15 -12.47
C PHE A 70 0.99 -11.14 -13.22
N PRO A 71 -0.28 -11.32 -12.85
CA PRO A 71 -1.22 -12.00 -13.70
C PRO A 71 -1.51 -11.15 -14.95
N VAL A 72 -1.46 -11.76 -16.12
CA VAL A 72 -1.74 -11.08 -17.39
C VAL A 72 -3.20 -11.34 -17.76
N TYR A 73 -4.00 -10.29 -17.78
CA TYR A 73 -5.44 -10.36 -18.08
C TYR A 73 -5.80 -9.87 -19.49
N VAL A 74 -4.88 -9.22 -20.18
CA VAL A 74 -5.11 -8.65 -21.51
C VAL A 74 -4.00 -9.02 -22.46
N GLU A 75 -4.32 -9.14 -23.75
CA GLU A 75 -3.34 -9.39 -24.79
C GLU A 75 -2.28 -8.28 -24.83
N GLY A 76 -1.03 -8.68 -24.99
CA GLY A 76 0.11 -7.76 -24.98
C GLY A 76 0.57 -7.31 -23.60
N ALA A 77 -0.02 -7.83 -22.52
CA ALA A 77 0.29 -7.55 -21.11
C ALA A 77 0.25 -6.07 -20.68
N LYS A 78 0.63 -5.14 -21.57
CA LYS A 78 0.57 -3.66 -21.35
C LYS A 78 1.29 -3.21 -20.08
N LEU A 79 2.52 -3.67 -19.87
CA LEU A 79 3.33 -3.26 -18.73
C LEU A 79 3.56 -1.74 -18.77
N SER A 80 3.26 -1.08 -17.67
CA SER A 80 3.57 0.33 -17.41
C SER A 80 4.11 0.48 -16.00
N MET A 81 4.90 1.51 -15.77
CA MET A 81 5.53 1.77 -14.47
C MET A 81 5.75 3.26 -14.27
N GLY A 82 5.85 3.64 -13.02
CA GLY A 82 6.08 5.01 -12.61
C GLY A 82 6.18 5.06 -11.09
N ASP A 83 6.19 6.25 -10.54
CA ASP A 83 6.08 6.50 -9.11
C ASP A 83 7.18 5.82 -8.30
N ILE A 84 8.44 6.22 -8.59
CA ILE A 84 9.60 5.69 -7.89
C ILE A 84 9.77 6.43 -6.57
N HIS A 85 9.89 5.67 -5.50
CA HIS A 85 10.10 6.19 -4.15
C HIS A 85 11.52 5.92 -3.66
N PHE A 86 12.16 6.92 -3.07
CA PHE A 86 13.43 6.75 -2.36
C PHE A 86 13.21 6.00 -1.05
N SER A 87 12.13 6.30 -0.35
CA SER A 87 11.75 5.67 0.92
C SER A 87 10.25 5.76 1.13
N GLN A 88 9.68 4.71 1.73
CA GLN A 88 8.28 4.60 2.09
C GLN A 88 8.14 3.81 3.38
N GLY A 89 7.18 4.19 4.22
CA GLY A 89 6.71 3.39 5.35
C GLY A 89 5.59 2.44 4.95
N ASP A 90 5.42 1.33 5.67
CA ASP A 90 4.26 0.45 5.47
C ASP A 90 2.96 1.21 5.70
N GLY A 91 2.05 1.10 4.72
CA GLY A 91 0.77 1.78 4.71
C GLY A 91 0.75 3.10 3.98
N GLU A 92 1.92 3.72 3.70
CA GLU A 92 2.00 5.05 3.05
C GLU A 92 0.93 6.01 3.61
N ILE A 93 0.88 6.12 4.92
CA ILE A 93 -0.28 6.53 5.72
C ILE A 93 -0.79 7.94 5.43
N SER A 94 0.01 8.80 4.82
CA SER A 94 -0.37 10.17 4.45
C SER A 94 -0.83 10.31 3.00
N PHE A 95 -1.05 9.21 2.28
CA PHE A 95 -1.49 9.11 0.88
C PHE A 95 -0.38 9.41 -0.15
N CYS A 96 0.15 10.61 -0.20
CA CYS A 96 1.32 10.99 -1.02
C CYS A 96 2.54 11.16 -0.09
N GLY A 97 2.80 10.20 0.77
CA GLY A 97 3.68 10.34 1.89
C GLY A 97 5.08 9.75 1.72
N ALA A 98 5.32 9.03 0.65
CA ALA A 98 6.66 8.54 0.33
C ALA A 98 7.59 9.67 -0.12
N ILE A 99 8.90 9.41 -0.11
CA ILE A 99 9.86 10.33 -0.72
C ILE A 99 9.94 10.00 -2.20
N GLU A 100 9.17 10.72 -2.99
CA GLU A 100 9.08 10.54 -4.43
C GLU A 100 10.33 11.07 -5.15
N MET A 101 10.75 10.37 -6.19
CA MET A 101 11.96 10.73 -6.92
C MET A 101 11.87 10.35 -8.40
N SER A 102 12.66 11.02 -9.22
CA SER A 102 12.98 10.56 -10.57
C SER A 102 14.05 9.49 -10.54
N GLY A 103 14.02 8.55 -11.48
CA GLY A 103 15.02 7.51 -11.54
C GLY A 103 15.00 6.73 -12.84
N TYR A 104 15.85 5.73 -12.92
CA TYR A 104 15.92 4.78 -14.03
C TYR A 104 15.59 3.39 -13.53
N LEU A 105 14.79 2.66 -14.32
CA LEU A 105 14.46 1.27 -14.06
C LEU A 105 15.19 0.38 -15.09
N ASP A 106 15.95 -0.55 -14.58
CA ASP A 106 16.58 -1.61 -15.38
C ASP A 106 15.83 -2.90 -15.08
N LEU A 107 15.12 -3.41 -16.08
CA LEU A 107 14.17 -4.52 -15.92
C LEU A 107 14.53 -5.69 -16.82
N HIS A 108 14.48 -6.88 -16.26
CA HIS A 108 14.38 -8.11 -17.01
C HIS A 108 12.92 -8.58 -17.03
N VAL A 109 12.35 -8.72 -18.22
CA VAL A 109 10.94 -9.11 -18.39
C VAL A 109 10.87 -10.46 -19.10
N ASP A 110 10.06 -11.38 -18.57
CA ASP A 110 9.80 -12.70 -19.14
C ASP A 110 8.32 -13.09 -18.98
N ILE A 111 7.88 -14.10 -19.73
CA ILE A 111 6.48 -14.58 -19.69
C ILE A 111 6.45 -16.07 -19.36
N ILE A 112 5.74 -16.39 -18.29
CA ILE A 112 5.42 -17.76 -17.90
C ILE A 112 4.06 -18.13 -18.51
N LYS A 113 4.07 -18.81 -19.64
CA LYS A 113 2.85 -19.25 -20.32
C LYS A 113 2.04 -20.20 -19.42
N GLY A 114 0.74 -19.92 -19.28
CA GLY A 114 -0.15 -20.69 -18.42
C GLY A 114 0.10 -20.51 -16.92
N GLY A 115 0.94 -19.54 -16.51
CA GLY A 115 1.34 -19.32 -15.13
C GLY A 115 0.17 -19.04 -14.19
N VAL A 116 -0.80 -18.27 -14.63
CA VAL A 116 -2.01 -17.96 -13.84
C VAL A 116 -2.72 -19.24 -13.42
N ALA A 117 -3.02 -20.13 -14.37
CA ALA A 117 -3.70 -21.39 -14.07
C ALA A 117 -2.81 -22.35 -13.26
N LYS A 118 -1.51 -22.43 -13.61
CA LYS A 118 -0.56 -23.32 -12.95
C LYS A 118 -0.37 -22.99 -11.47
N TYR A 119 -0.34 -21.72 -11.13
CA TYR A 119 -0.05 -21.26 -9.77
C TYR A 119 -1.28 -20.73 -9.03
N GLY A 120 -2.47 -20.76 -9.62
CA GLY A 120 -3.71 -20.21 -9.02
C GLY A 120 -3.64 -18.72 -8.71
N MET A 121 -2.94 -17.97 -9.55
CA MET A 121 -2.56 -16.59 -9.28
C MET A 121 -3.67 -15.64 -9.72
N ILE A 122 -4.23 -14.89 -8.79
CA ILE A 122 -5.28 -13.89 -9.05
C ILE A 122 -4.83 -12.46 -8.75
N ASN A 123 -3.79 -12.30 -7.95
CA ASN A 123 -3.16 -11.03 -7.60
C ASN A 123 -1.66 -11.13 -7.81
N PRO A 124 -0.93 -10.00 -7.89
CA PRO A 124 0.53 -10.02 -7.93
C PRO A 124 1.13 -10.74 -6.72
N MET A 125 2.25 -11.38 -6.93
CA MET A 125 3.11 -11.90 -5.87
C MET A 125 4.56 -11.58 -6.19
N PHE A 126 5.41 -11.48 -5.18
CA PHE A 126 6.81 -11.16 -5.39
C PHE A 126 7.72 -11.88 -4.40
N LYS A 127 8.96 -12.00 -4.81
CA LYS A 127 10.07 -12.44 -3.97
C LYS A 127 10.94 -11.23 -3.69
N THR A 128 11.14 -10.92 -2.42
CA THR A 128 12.00 -9.80 -1.98
C THR A 128 13.44 -9.97 -2.45
N SER A 129 14.14 -8.86 -2.51
CA SER A 129 15.57 -8.84 -2.83
C SER A 129 16.38 -9.43 -1.67
N PRO A 130 17.46 -10.17 -1.97
CA PRO A 130 18.40 -10.62 -0.93
C PRO A 130 19.22 -9.47 -0.31
N VAL A 131 19.18 -8.30 -0.94
CA VAL A 131 19.90 -7.09 -0.49
C VAL A 131 18.94 -6.02 0.02
N GLU A 132 17.70 -6.37 0.30
CA GLU A 132 16.74 -5.47 0.90
C GLU A 132 17.26 -4.99 2.27
N PRO A 133 17.37 -3.67 2.49
CA PRO A 133 17.88 -3.16 3.75
C PRO A 133 16.88 -3.38 4.88
N HIS A 134 17.36 -3.87 6.00
CA HIS A 134 16.62 -3.99 7.24
C HIS A 134 17.34 -3.24 8.37
N TYR A 135 16.57 -2.67 9.28
CA TYR A 135 17.11 -2.14 10.53
C TYR A 135 17.15 -3.25 11.58
N SER A 136 18.06 -3.15 12.55
CA SER A 136 18.16 -4.13 13.64
C SER A 136 17.26 -3.77 14.82
N ASP A 137 17.12 -2.47 15.09
CA ASP A 137 16.50 -1.97 16.31
C ASP A 137 15.28 -1.11 16.00
N TYR A 138 14.19 -1.46 16.65
CA TYR A 138 12.91 -0.78 16.50
C TYR A 138 12.29 -0.49 17.86
N LEU A 139 11.67 0.66 17.98
CA LEU A 139 10.67 0.92 18.99
C LEU A 139 9.30 0.55 18.42
N VAL A 140 8.60 -0.39 19.04
CA VAL A 140 7.36 -0.96 18.50
C VAL A 140 6.15 -0.45 19.27
N PHE A 141 5.18 0.07 18.55
CA PHE A 141 3.93 0.59 19.08
C PHE A 141 2.78 -0.34 18.73
N GLU A 142 1.98 -0.69 19.73
CA GLU A 142 0.78 -1.48 19.58
C GLU A 142 -0.44 -0.59 19.37
N GLY A 143 -1.41 -1.08 18.60
CA GLY A 143 -2.76 -0.56 18.52
C GLY A 143 -3.78 -1.68 18.47
N ILE A 144 -4.91 -1.48 19.11
CA ILE A 144 -6.04 -2.40 19.12
C ILE A 144 -7.24 -1.80 18.38
N SER A 145 -8.21 -2.63 18.01
CA SER A 145 -9.38 -2.22 17.23
C SER A 145 -10.43 -1.44 18.04
N VAL A 146 -9.96 -0.45 18.81
CA VAL A 146 -10.80 0.50 19.56
C VAL A 146 -10.49 1.90 19.07
N ASP A 147 -11.54 2.61 18.63
CA ASP A 147 -11.42 3.99 18.16
C ASP A 147 -10.93 4.91 19.28
N GLU A 148 -9.98 5.78 18.97
CA GLU A 148 -9.32 6.66 19.96
C GLU A 148 -10.17 7.86 20.39
N PHE A 149 -11.16 8.24 19.59
CA PHE A 149 -11.99 9.42 19.87
C PHE A 149 -13.23 9.06 20.67
N GLU A 150 -13.92 8.01 20.25
CA GLU A 150 -15.20 7.61 20.85
C GLU A 150 -15.07 6.42 21.80
N GLY A 151 -13.92 5.75 21.83
CA GLY A 151 -13.72 4.51 22.58
C GLY A 151 -14.58 3.36 22.05
N LYS A 152 -15.07 3.49 20.82
CA LYS A 152 -15.90 2.47 20.19
C LYS A 152 -15.06 1.29 19.76
N GLN A 153 -15.50 0.11 20.15
CA GLN A 153 -14.86 -1.15 19.75
C GLN A 153 -15.36 -1.59 18.37
N TYR A 154 -14.41 -1.93 17.50
CA TYR A 154 -14.67 -2.49 16.17
C TYR A 154 -14.17 -3.92 16.12
N TYR A 155 -15.07 -4.85 15.90
CA TYR A 155 -14.78 -6.28 15.94
C TYR A 155 -13.70 -6.67 14.93
N MET A 156 -12.53 -7.06 15.43
CA MET A 156 -11.39 -7.56 14.66
C MET A 156 -10.94 -6.65 13.50
N ASP A 157 -11.18 -5.35 13.59
CA ASP A 157 -10.86 -4.38 12.53
C ASP A 157 -9.38 -3.99 12.55
N VAL A 158 -8.62 -4.54 11.60
CA VAL A 158 -7.16 -4.29 11.49
C VAL A 158 -6.85 -2.87 11.04
N HIS A 159 -7.74 -2.21 10.29
CA HIS A 159 -7.54 -0.81 9.90
C HIS A 159 -7.58 0.11 11.13
N ILE A 160 -8.58 -0.06 11.97
CA ILE A 160 -8.70 0.69 13.24
C ILE A 160 -7.51 0.40 14.15
N ALA A 161 -7.10 -0.88 14.26
CA ALA A 161 -5.96 -1.27 15.07
C ALA A 161 -4.64 -0.63 14.57
N TYR A 162 -4.39 -0.65 13.26
CA TYR A 162 -3.18 -0.04 12.70
C TYR A 162 -3.20 1.49 12.81
N ARG A 163 -4.33 2.14 12.55
CA ARG A 163 -4.50 3.57 12.78
C ARG A 163 -4.19 3.94 14.24
N ARG A 164 -4.63 3.13 15.19
CA ARG A 164 -4.33 3.34 16.61
C ARG A 164 -2.84 3.24 16.90
N ALA A 165 -2.13 2.27 16.34
CA ALA A 165 -0.67 2.15 16.47
C ALA A 165 0.03 3.40 15.92
N CYS A 166 -0.39 3.90 14.76
CA CYS A 166 0.16 5.14 14.16
C CYS A 166 -0.06 6.35 15.08
N LEU A 167 -1.28 6.52 15.59
CA LEU A 167 -1.61 7.65 16.49
C LEU A 167 -0.83 7.58 17.80
N ASN A 168 -0.66 6.40 18.38
CA ASN A 168 0.17 6.20 19.56
C ASN A 168 1.62 6.61 19.30
N THR A 169 2.16 6.28 18.12
CA THR A 169 3.52 6.66 17.72
C THR A 169 3.65 8.18 17.52
N ILE A 170 2.65 8.81 16.91
CA ILE A 170 2.62 10.27 16.73
C ILE A 170 2.63 10.97 18.10
N GLU A 171 1.76 10.57 19.02
CA GLU A 171 1.70 11.14 20.37
C GLU A 171 3.01 10.94 21.15
N TYR A 172 3.67 9.80 20.95
CA TYR A 172 4.98 9.56 21.52
C TYR A 172 6.04 10.51 20.96
N LEU A 173 6.14 10.62 19.64
CA LEU A 173 7.14 11.49 18.99
C LEU A 173 6.96 12.97 19.34
N LYS A 174 5.74 13.42 19.61
CA LYS A 174 5.47 14.78 20.13
C LYS A 174 6.20 15.04 21.44
N LYS A 175 6.43 14.04 22.29
CA LYS A 175 7.22 14.20 23.53
C LYS A 175 8.70 14.45 23.26
N PHE A 176 9.18 14.14 22.07
CA PHE A 176 10.54 14.39 21.62
C PHE A 176 10.69 15.64 20.75
N GLY A 177 9.66 16.51 20.72
CA GLY A 177 9.70 17.83 20.08
C GLY A 177 9.24 17.87 18.63
N TYR A 178 8.67 16.79 18.10
CA TYR A 178 8.01 16.79 16.80
C TYR A 178 6.62 17.39 16.90
N THR A 179 6.16 18.07 15.84
CA THR A 179 4.71 18.37 15.73
C THR A 179 3.95 17.11 15.30
N GLY A 180 2.63 17.11 15.43
CA GLY A 180 1.80 16.01 14.97
C GLY A 180 1.96 15.76 13.46
N GLU A 181 2.00 16.83 12.67
CA GLU A 181 2.19 16.77 11.22
C GLU A 181 3.57 16.24 10.84
N GLN A 182 4.62 16.68 11.52
CA GLN A 182 5.98 16.17 11.30
C GLN A 182 6.07 14.67 11.60
N ALA A 183 5.50 14.24 12.73
CA ALA A 183 5.47 12.83 13.08
C ALA A 183 4.66 12.01 12.06
N TYR A 184 3.50 12.50 11.64
CA TYR A 184 2.65 11.85 10.63
C TYR A 184 3.38 11.67 9.30
N LEU A 185 4.00 12.72 8.78
CA LEU A 185 4.79 12.66 7.55
C LEU A 185 6.02 11.75 7.70
N LEU A 186 6.69 11.82 8.85
CA LEU A 186 7.83 10.94 9.13
C LEU A 186 7.43 9.47 9.06
N LEU A 187 6.32 9.07 9.68
CA LEU A 187 5.85 7.69 9.65
C LEU A 187 5.47 7.21 8.24
N SER A 188 5.09 8.12 7.36
CA SER A 188 4.77 7.79 5.98
C SER A 188 6.00 7.62 5.11
N CYS A 189 7.03 8.46 5.31
CA CYS A 189 8.27 8.47 4.52
C CYS A 189 9.34 7.50 5.02
N ALA A 190 9.48 7.35 6.34
CA ALA A 190 10.48 6.49 6.94
C ALA A 190 10.12 5.01 6.73
N PRO A 191 11.10 4.10 6.66
CA PRO A 191 10.86 2.69 6.40
C PRO A 191 10.32 1.95 7.64
N VAL A 192 9.23 2.47 8.22
CA VAL A 192 8.51 1.81 9.31
C VAL A 192 7.92 0.48 8.82
N GLU A 193 7.75 -0.46 9.73
CA GLU A 193 7.13 -1.74 9.45
C GLU A 193 5.77 -1.85 10.14
N GLY A 194 4.73 -2.09 9.33
CA GLY A 194 3.38 -2.38 9.82
C GLY A 194 3.10 -3.87 9.82
N ARG A 195 2.54 -4.39 10.92
CA ARG A 195 2.22 -5.83 11.04
C ARG A 195 0.86 -6.04 11.68
N ILE A 196 0.16 -7.05 11.18
CA ILE A 196 -0.97 -7.64 11.89
C ILE A 196 -0.37 -8.62 12.90
N SER A 197 -0.42 -8.29 14.18
CA SER A 197 0.16 -9.08 15.25
C SER A 197 -0.81 -10.15 15.80
N GLY A 198 -2.12 -9.87 15.76
CA GLY A 198 -3.15 -10.82 16.16
C GLY A 198 -4.52 -10.44 15.62
N ILE A 199 -5.23 -11.44 15.07
CA ILE A 199 -6.63 -11.33 14.62
C ILE A 199 -7.44 -12.55 15.06
N VAL A 200 -7.16 -13.07 16.25
CA VAL A 200 -7.78 -14.30 16.78
C VAL A 200 -8.41 -14.10 18.13
N ASP A 201 -7.98 -13.10 18.89
CA ASP A 201 -8.42 -12.86 20.27
C ASP A 201 -9.58 -11.86 20.29
N ILE A 202 -10.76 -12.36 19.92
CA ILE A 202 -11.99 -11.56 19.92
C ILE A 202 -12.21 -10.84 21.26
N PRO A 203 -12.68 -9.60 21.24
CA PRO A 203 -13.21 -8.89 20.07
C PRO A 203 -12.20 -8.00 19.34
N ASN A 204 -10.94 -7.92 19.77
CA ASN A 204 -9.98 -6.96 19.24
C ASN A 204 -8.95 -7.59 18.31
N ALA A 205 -8.70 -6.94 17.18
CA ALA A 205 -7.46 -7.10 16.44
C ALA A 205 -6.32 -6.34 17.13
N CYS A 206 -5.10 -6.81 16.94
CA CYS A 206 -3.87 -6.15 17.34
C CYS A 206 -2.98 -5.93 16.11
N CYS A 207 -2.56 -4.69 15.90
CA CYS A 207 -1.54 -4.32 14.90
C CYS A 207 -0.37 -3.63 15.59
N THR A 208 0.79 -3.71 14.97
CA THR A 208 1.98 -3.01 15.45
C THR A 208 2.59 -2.15 14.34
N LEU A 209 3.17 -1.04 14.75
CA LEU A 209 4.04 -0.20 13.95
C LEU A 209 5.44 -0.22 14.58
N ALA A 210 6.43 -0.68 13.84
CA ALA A 210 7.82 -0.72 14.25
C ALA A 210 8.57 0.48 13.63
N LEU A 211 9.03 1.37 14.48
CA LEU A 211 9.74 2.58 14.13
C LEU A 211 11.25 2.34 14.28
N PRO A 212 12.06 2.43 13.18
CA PRO A 212 13.48 2.27 13.29
C PRO A 212 14.10 3.34 14.19
N THR A 213 14.88 2.97 15.18
CA THR A 213 15.52 3.95 16.10
C THR A 213 16.73 4.65 15.47
N ALA A 214 17.40 3.98 14.55
CA ALA A 214 18.61 4.49 13.89
C ALA A 214 18.38 5.68 12.93
N ILE A 215 17.12 6.04 12.63
CA ILE A 215 16.81 7.20 11.79
C ILE A 215 16.85 8.54 12.55
N PHE A 216 16.99 8.49 13.88
CA PHE A 216 17.00 9.68 14.74
C PHE A 216 18.43 10.07 15.13
N ASP A 217 18.67 11.36 15.21
CA ASP A 217 19.93 11.96 15.68
C ASP A 217 20.02 12.06 17.22
N LYS A 218 18.98 11.63 17.92
CA LYS A 218 18.85 11.61 19.37
C LYS A 218 18.23 10.32 19.85
N ASP A 219 18.48 10.00 21.09
CA ASP A 219 17.81 8.87 21.74
C ASP A 219 16.32 9.18 21.95
N ILE A 220 15.48 8.29 21.48
CA ILE A 220 14.03 8.36 21.62
C ILE A 220 13.48 7.24 22.51
N LEU A 221 14.34 6.47 23.19
CA LEU A 221 13.87 5.42 24.10
C LEU A 221 13.35 6.04 25.42
N PRO A 222 12.42 5.39 26.08
CA PRO A 222 12.01 5.77 27.42
C PRO A 222 13.20 5.65 28.40
N CYS A 223 13.51 6.73 29.13
CA CYS A 223 14.55 6.76 30.18
C CYS A 223 13.89 6.67 31.55
#